data_ed6eb06c129bd8c57cf959a794b51c83
#
_entry.id   ed6eb06c129bd8c57cf959a794b51c83
#
_cell.length_a   1.000
_cell.length_b   1.000
_cell.length_c   1.000
_cell.angle_alpha   90.00
_cell.angle_beta   90.00
_cell.angle_gamma   90.00
#
_symmetry.space_group_name_H-M   'P 1'
#
loop_
_entity.id
_entity.type
_entity.pdbx_description
1 polymer ?
#
loop_
_entity_poly.entity_id
_entity_poly.type
_entity_poly.pdbx_seq_one_letter_code
_entity_poly.pdbx_strand_id
1 'polypeptide(L)'
;MKISIAIMAHPDRTIQAIALYNKVVQYPFVAPHIIWDQQNSEWHTGRRALAYGIGKADVHVVLQDDAIINEHFFTNLEKALTAAPIRTCVSLYTGTVRPFNDRVTKAVATAKDGSWLSGYLLFWGVAIALPTEHIEPLLEFCDTDDDPYDTRIGKFYFGNMTKVLYTNPSLVDHDDDIGSLIEGRDDLPQGKRVARNMIANDVDWTGTITEI
;
A
#
# COMPACT_ATOMS: atom_id res chain seq x y z
N MET A 1 -1.35 17.55 8.27
CA MET A 1 -1.33 16.85 6.96
C MET A 1 -2.73 16.36 6.65
N LYS A 2 -3.21 16.61 5.44
CA LYS A 2 -4.52 16.14 4.99
C LYS A 2 -4.34 14.82 4.22
N ILE A 3 -5.15 13.81 4.54
CA ILE A 3 -5.08 12.47 3.93
C ILE A 3 -6.40 12.19 3.20
N SER A 4 -6.34 11.62 2.00
CA SER A 4 -7.49 11.05 1.29
C SER A 4 -7.31 9.54 1.11
N ILE A 5 -8.42 8.79 1.03
CA ILE A 5 -8.38 7.33 0.91
C ILE A 5 -9.29 6.87 -0.22
N ALA A 6 -8.79 6.00 -1.09
CA ALA A 6 -9.58 5.22 -2.03
C ALA A 6 -9.43 3.73 -1.74
N ILE A 7 -10.52 2.98 -1.92
CA ILE A 7 -10.52 1.51 -1.86
C ILE A 7 -10.67 1.00 -3.29
N MET A 8 -9.66 0.31 -3.77
CA MET A 8 -9.65 -0.36 -5.06
C MET A 8 -10.32 -1.73 -4.90
N ALA A 9 -11.45 -1.98 -5.59
CA ALA A 9 -12.28 -3.13 -5.30
C ALA A 9 -12.77 -3.85 -6.55
N HIS A 10 -12.81 -5.18 -6.48
CA HIS A 10 -13.46 -6.04 -7.47
C HIS A 10 -14.91 -6.35 -7.04
N PRO A 11 -15.89 -6.43 -7.98
CA PRO A 11 -17.28 -6.74 -7.65
C PRO A 11 -17.47 -8.05 -6.87
N ASP A 12 -16.65 -9.08 -7.14
CA ASP A 12 -16.71 -10.38 -6.45
C ASP A 12 -16.29 -10.28 -4.97
N ARG A 13 -15.64 -9.18 -4.57
CA ARG A 13 -15.20 -8.89 -3.19
C ARG A 13 -16.00 -7.77 -2.54
N THR A 14 -17.26 -7.62 -2.94
CA THR A 14 -18.15 -6.56 -2.43
C THR A 14 -18.26 -6.55 -0.90
N ILE A 15 -18.32 -7.71 -0.26
CA ILE A 15 -18.44 -7.83 1.20
C ILE A 15 -17.19 -7.26 1.88
N GLN A 16 -16.00 -7.62 1.40
CA GLN A 16 -14.73 -7.16 1.93
C GLN A 16 -14.55 -5.65 1.73
N ALA A 17 -14.82 -5.16 0.51
CA ALA A 17 -14.72 -3.75 0.20
C ALA A 17 -15.65 -2.89 1.08
N ILE A 18 -16.89 -3.32 1.30
CA ILE A 18 -17.85 -2.62 2.17
C ILE A 18 -17.41 -2.70 3.63
N ALA A 19 -16.91 -3.85 4.11
CA ALA A 19 -16.41 -4.01 5.47
C ALA A 19 -15.22 -3.08 5.72
N LEU A 20 -14.27 -3.00 4.78
CA LEU A 20 -13.14 -2.09 4.84
C LEU A 20 -13.59 -0.62 4.82
N TYR A 21 -14.51 -0.26 3.92
CA TYR A 21 -15.09 1.08 3.84
C TYR A 21 -15.73 1.50 5.18
N ASN A 22 -16.51 0.62 5.81
CA ASN A 22 -17.18 0.90 7.08
C ASN A 22 -16.18 1.11 8.24
N LYS A 23 -15.00 0.53 8.18
CA LYS A 23 -13.91 0.82 9.12
C LYS A 23 -13.29 2.19 8.84
N VAL A 24 -13.05 2.51 7.56
CA VAL A 24 -12.37 3.75 7.16
C VAL A 24 -13.24 4.99 7.36
N VAL A 25 -14.54 4.91 7.08
CA VAL A 25 -15.45 6.06 7.15
C VAL A 25 -15.66 6.62 8.56
N GLN A 26 -15.29 5.87 9.60
CA GLN A 26 -15.40 6.29 10.99
C GLN A 26 -14.37 7.37 11.39
N TYR A 27 -13.39 7.64 10.53
CA TYR A 27 -12.30 8.56 10.82
C TYR A 27 -12.46 9.89 10.07
N PRO A 28 -12.00 11.02 10.67
CA PRO A 28 -12.24 12.38 10.16
C PRO A 28 -11.34 12.75 8.96
N PHE A 29 -10.98 11.80 8.13
CA PHE A 29 -10.28 12.05 6.87
C PHE A 29 -11.25 12.47 5.76
N VAL A 30 -10.71 12.87 4.61
CA VAL A 30 -11.53 13.05 3.42
C VAL A 30 -12.29 11.75 3.16
N ALA A 31 -13.60 11.84 3.03
CA ALA A 31 -14.49 10.69 2.89
C ALA A 31 -13.91 9.62 1.96
N PRO A 32 -13.78 8.39 2.41
CA PRO A 32 -13.25 7.32 1.59
C PRO A 32 -14.18 7.07 0.39
N HIS A 33 -13.60 6.55 -0.69
CA HIS A 33 -14.36 6.19 -1.89
C HIS A 33 -14.00 4.80 -2.36
N ILE A 34 -15.00 3.99 -2.73
CA ILE A 34 -14.77 2.68 -3.33
C ILE A 34 -14.72 2.86 -4.85
N ILE A 35 -13.63 2.45 -5.45
CA ILE A 35 -13.41 2.43 -6.90
C ILE A 35 -13.62 1.00 -7.38
N TRP A 36 -14.80 0.72 -7.90
CA TRP A 36 -15.15 -0.60 -8.42
C TRP A 36 -14.47 -0.90 -9.74
N ASP A 37 -13.95 -2.12 -9.89
CA ASP A 37 -13.47 -2.61 -11.17
C ASP A 37 -14.64 -2.72 -12.17
N GLN A 38 -14.40 -2.24 -13.38
CA GLN A 38 -15.37 -2.19 -14.47
C GLN A 38 -14.90 -2.92 -15.73
N GLN A 39 -13.64 -3.34 -15.77
CA GLN A 39 -12.99 -3.87 -16.97
C GLN A 39 -12.21 -5.17 -16.71
N ASN A 40 -12.33 -5.75 -15.53
CA ASN A 40 -11.50 -6.86 -15.08
C ASN A 40 -10.00 -6.54 -15.25
N SER A 41 -9.61 -5.35 -14.78
CA SER A 41 -8.26 -4.83 -14.94
C SER A 41 -7.77 -4.17 -13.67
N GLU A 42 -6.75 -4.77 -13.07
CA GLU A 42 -6.08 -4.24 -11.88
C GLU A 42 -5.56 -2.82 -12.14
N TRP A 43 -4.87 -2.60 -13.28
CA TRP A 43 -4.35 -1.27 -13.60
C TRP A 43 -5.45 -0.24 -13.81
N HIS A 44 -6.48 -0.54 -14.59
CA HIS A 44 -7.56 0.43 -14.84
C HIS A 44 -8.23 0.87 -13.53
N THR A 45 -8.46 -0.06 -12.61
CA THR A 45 -9.07 0.21 -11.31
C THR A 45 -8.10 0.97 -10.40
N GLY A 46 -6.85 0.55 -10.32
CA GLY A 46 -5.78 1.21 -9.57
C GLY A 46 -5.50 2.63 -10.07
N ARG A 47 -5.48 2.85 -11.39
CA ARG A 47 -5.36 4.16 -12.02
C ARG A 47 -6.46 5.13 -11.56
N ARG A 48 -7.71 4.68 -11.54
CA ARG A 48 -8.87 5.48 -11.07
C ARG A 48 -8.81 5.73 -9.58
N ALA A 49 -8.36 4.74 -8.81
CA ALA A 49 -8.16 4.88 -7.36
C ALA A 49 -7.10 5.94 -7.06
N LEU A 50 -5.95 5.91 -7.76
CA LEU A 50 -4.90 6.93 -7.65
C LEU A 50 -5.42 8.32 -8.05
N ALA A 51 -6.06 8.43 -9.22
CA ALA A 51 -6.59 9.69 -9.74
C ALA A 51 -7.61 10.35 -8.79
N TYR A 52 -8.32 9.56 -7.98
CA TYR A 52 -9.25 10.09 -6.98
C TYR A 52 -8.58 11.03 -5.97
N GLY A 53 -7.28 10.84 -5.68
CA GLY A 53 -6.51 11.67 -4.74
C GLY A 53 -6.17 13.07 -5.25
N ILE A 54 -6.18 13.29 -6.57
CA ILE A 54 -5.74 14.55 -7.18
C ILE A 54 -6.55 15.74 -6.64
N GLY A 55 -5.84 16.74 -6.11
CA GLY A 55 -6.44 17.97 -5.58
C GLY A 55 -7.24 17.83 -4.27
N LYS A 56 -7.25 16.64 -3.61
CA LYS A 56 -8.05 16.40 -2.41
C LYS A 56 -7.27 16.50 -1.10
N ALA A 57 -6.00 16.15 -1.10
CA ALA A 57 -5.21 16.00 0.11
C ALA A 57 -3.71 16.23 -0.15
N ASP A 58 -2.89 16.21 0.90
CA ASP A 58 -1.43 16.24 0.79
C ASP A 58 -0.86 14.86 0.46
N VAL A 59 -1.50 13.83 1.02
CA VAL A 59 -1.17 12.41 0.81
C VAL A 59 -2.43 11.64 0.47
N HIS A 60 -2.33 10.76 -0.52
CA HIS A 60 -3.39 9.86 -0.92
C HIS A 60 -3.04 8.42 -0.59
N VAL A 61 -4.00 7.70 -0.01
CA VAL A 61 -3.87 6.28 0.34
C VAL A 61 -4.78 5.47 -0.58
N VAL A 62 -4.23 4.42 -1.17
CA VAL A 62 -5.00 3.40 -1.90
C VAL A 62 -4.90 2.09 -1.11
N LEU A 63 -6.05 1.53 -0.76
CA LEU A 63 -6.20 0.21 -0.14
C LEU A 63 -6.82 -0.75 -1.16
N GLN A 64 -6.33 -1.98 -1.26
CA GLN A 64 -7.03 -3.04 -1.98
C GLN A 64 -8.15 -3.62 -1.11
N ASP A 65 -9.16 -4.24 -1.72
CA ASP A 65 -10.33 -4.79 -1.03
C ASP A 65 -10.01 -5.97 -0.09
N ASP A 66 -8.84 -6.60 -0.27
CA ASP A 66 -8.28 -7.64 0.60
C ASP A 66 -7.34 -7.11 1.69
N ALA A 67 -7.26 -5.80 1.85
CA ALA A 67 -6.49 -5.18 2.93
C ALA A 67 -7.21 -5.33 4.29
N ILE A 68 -6.49 -5.81 5.30
CA ILE A 68 -6.97 -5.90 6.68
C ILE A 68 -6.35 -4.77 7.50
N ILE A 69 -7.18 -3.93 8.12
CA ILE A 69 -6.77 -2.90 9.07
C ILE A 69 -7.34 -3.20 10.46
N ASN A 70 -6.60 -2.83 11.50
CA ASN A 70 -7.04 -2.93 12.90
C ASN A 70 -7.29 -1.53 13.52
N GLU A 71 -7.61 -1.49 14.80
CA GLU A 71 -7.91 -0.25 15.55
C GLU A 71 -6.71 0.71 15.65
N HIS A 72 -5.48 0.22 15.52
CA HIS A 72 -4.26 1.03 15.58
C HIS A 72 -3.85 1.66 14.25
N PHE A 73 -4.54 1.31 13.16
CA PHE A 73 -4.19 1.73 11.80
C PHE A 73 -4.11 3.25 11.66
N PHE A 74 -5.17 3.95 12.03
CA PHE A 74 -5.27 5.39 11.74
C PHE A 74 -4.32 6.23 12.57
N THR A 75 -4.20 5.93 13.87
CA THR A 75 -3.26 6.63 14.76
C THR A 75 -1.83 6.48 14.25
N ASN A 76 -1.46 5.27 13.82
CA ASN A 76 -0.13 5.03 13.29
C ASN A 76 0.05 5.56 11.87
N LEU A 77 -0.96 5.51 11.01
CA LEU A 77 -0.90 6.08 9.66
C LEU A 77 -0.53 7.56 9.69
N GLU A 78 -1.22 8.36 10.50
CA GLU A 78 -0.96 9.79 10.60
C GLU A 78 0.44 10.06 11.17
N LYS A 79 0.83 9.37 12.25
CA LYS A 79 2.17 9.47 12.86
C LYS A 79 3.26 9.06 11.86
N ALA A 80 3.09 7.90 11.20
CA ALA A 80 4.04 7.39 10.22
C ALA A 80 4.24 8.39 9.07
N LEU A 81 3.17 8.78 8.39
CA LEU A 81 3.27 9.69 7.25
C LEU A 81 3.84 11.06 7.62
N THR A 82 3.64 11.53 8.86
CA THR A 82 4.23 12.77 9.37
C THR A 82 5.74 12.62 9.64
N ALA A 83 6.16 11.44 10.10
CA ALA A 83 7.56 11.13 10.43
C ALA A 83 8.35 10.58 9.24
N ALA A 84 7.71 10.38 8.08
CA ALA A 84 8.37 9.83 6.89
C ALA A 84 9.60 10.67 6.50
N PRO A 85 10.80 10.06 6.41
CA PRO A 85 12.05 10.81 6.21
C PRO A 85 12.19 11.41 4.81
N ILE A 86 11.44 10.90 3.85
CA ILE A 86 11.38 11.40 2.47
C ILE A 86 9.93 11.38 1.96
N ARG A 87 9.60 12.32 1.09
CA ARG A 87 8.31 12.36 0.39
C ARG A 87 8.35 11.42 -0.81
N THR A 88 7.77 10.25 -0.66
CA THR A 88 7.78 9.19 -1.67
C THR A 88 6.56 8.28 -1.51
N CYS A 89 6.45 7.24 -2.36
CA CYS A 89 5.51 6.16 -2.13
C CYS A 89 5.90 5.37 -0.88
N VAL A 90 4.93 5.11 -0.04
CA VAL A 90 5.03 4.29 1.16
C VAL A 90 4.13 3.07 0.98
N SER A 91 4.70 1.86 1.01
CA SER A 91 3.92 0.64 1.21
C SER A 91 3.59 0.51 2.70
N LEU A 92 2.30 0.39 3.00
CA LEU A 92 1.81 0.19 4.36
C LEU A 92 1.79 -1.31 4.74
N TYR A 93 2.21 -2.16 3.81
CA TYR A 93 2.26 -3.61 3.95
C TYR A 93 3.67 -4.12 3.65
N THR A 94 4.23 -4.90 4.58
CA THR A 94 5.49 -5.62 4.43
C THR A 94 5.21 -7.12 4.54
N GLY A 95 5.03 -7.77 3.39
CA GLY A 95 4.54 -9.14 3.29
C GLY A 95 5.61 -10.22 3.44
N THR A 96 5.15 -11.47 3.62
CA THR A 96 5.99 -12.67 3.76
C THR A 96 6.45 -13.25 2.44
N VAL A 97 5.73 -13.00 1.35
CA VAL A 97 5.96 -13.63 0.05
C VAL A 97 6.34 -12.59 -0.99
N ARG A 98 7.51 -12.71 -1.60
CA ARG A 98 7.95 -12.04 -2.86
C ARG A 98 9.41 -12.36 -3.21
N PRO A 99 9.88 -11.98 -4.41
CA PRO A 99 11.30 -11.96 -4.74
C PRO A 99 12.10 -11.16 -3.69
N PHE A 100 13.33 -11.59 -3.44
CA PHE A 100 14.22 -10.97 -2.43
C PHE A 100 13.74 -11.14 -0.97
N ASN A 101 12.90 -12.13 -0.71
CA ASN A 101 12.40 -12.47 0.62
C ASN A 101 13.47 -12.46 1.70
N ASP A 102 14.66 -13.00 1.41
CA ASP A 102 15.79 -13.04 2.36
C ASP A 102 16.31 -11.65 2.73
N ARG A 103 16.32 -10.70 1.80
CA ARG A 103 16.74 -9.31 2.08
C ARG A 103 15.73 -8.62 2.98
N VAL A 104 14.43 -8.73 2.66
CA VAL A 104 13.35 -8.18 3.49
C VAL A 104 13.37 -8.80 4.88
N THR A 105 13.56 -10.12 5.00
CA THR A 105 13.69 -10.83 6.28
C THR A 105 14.83 -10.28 7.13
N LYS A 106 15.99 -10.08 6.53
CA LYS A 106 17.16 -9.51 7.22
C LYS A 106 16.93 -8.07 7.66
N ALA A 107 16.33 -7.24 6.78
CA ALA A 107 16.03 -5.86 7.07
C ALA A 107 15.04 -5.75 8.25
N VAL A 108 13.94 -6.51 8.23
CA VAL A 108 12.95 -6.55 9.33
C VAL A 108 13.58 -7.02 10.63
N ALA A 109 14.47 -8.03 10.60
CA ALA A 109 15.13 -8.55 11.80
C ALA A 109 16.06 -7.53 12.48
N THR A 110 16.53 -6.52 11.77
CA THR A 110 17.43 -5.46 12.29
C THR A 110 16.71 -4.14 12.54
N ALA A 111 15.57 -3.91 11.90
CA ALA A 111 14.78 -2.70 12.06
C ALA A 111 14.02 -2.69 13.39
N LYS A 112 13.88 -1.51 13.97
CA LYS A 112 13.04 -1.30 15.17
C LYS A 112 11.61 -0.99 14.76
N ASP A 113 10.65 -1.28 15.62
CA ASP A 113 9.27 -0.84 15.45
C ASP A 113 9.21 0.70 15.38
N GLY A 114 8.36 1.22 14.51
CA GLY A 114 8.28 2.66 14.23
C GLY A 114 9.40 3.19 13.34
N SER A 115 10.11 2.33 12.61
CA SER A 115 11.12 2.69 11.62
C SER A 115 10.66 2.36 10.19
N TRP A 116 11.54 2.59 9.22
CA TRP A 116 11.27 2.42 7.81
C TRP A 116 12.20 1.39 7.19
N LEU A 117 11.65 0.55 6.32
CA LEU A 117 12.46 -0.15 5.36
C LEU A 117 12.47 0.64 4.06
N SER A 118 13.54 0.56 3.26
CA SER A 118 13.61 1.27 2.00
C SER A 118 14.25 0.46 0.89
N GLY A 119 13.72 0.61 -0.31
CA GLY A 119 14.21 -0.05 -1.52
C GLY A 119 13.81 0.69 -2.78
N TYR A 120 14.33 0.27 -3.93
CA TYR A 120 14.01 0.88 -5.22
C TYR A 120 12.78 0.27 -5.91
N LEU A 121 12.25 -0.84 -5.40
CA LEU A 121 11.10 -1.53 -5.98
C LEU A 121 9.90 -1.38 -5.06
N LEU A 122 8.71 -1.34 -5.60
CA LEU A 122 7.48 -1.54 -4.84
C LEU A 122 7.10 -3.02 -4.91
N PHE A 123 7.27 -3.75 -3.82
CA PHE A 123 7.03 -5.20 -3.79
C PHE A 123 5.56 -5.56 -3.61
N TRP A 124 4.77 -4.70 -3.00
CA TRP A 124 3.37 -4.98 -2.65
C TRP A 124 2.51 -3.74 -2.81
N GLY A 125 1.42 -3.90 -3.56
CA GLY A 125 0.41 -2.87 -3.80
C GLY A 125 -0.84 -2.95 -2.93
N VAL A 126 -0.90 -3.85 -1.94
CA VAL A 126 -2.07 -4.09 -1.06
C VAL A 126 -2.56 -2.80 -0.39
N ALA A 127 -1.62 -1.98 0.07
CA ALA A 127 -1.92 -0.67 0.64
C ALA A 127 -0.72 0.26 0.42
N ILE A 128 -0.94 1.37 -0.26
CA ILE A 128 0.09 2.37 -0.53
C ILE A 128 -0.38 3.76 -0.16
N ALA A 129 0.56 4.60 0.26
CA ALA A 129 0.35 6.02 0.46
C ALA A 129 1.38 6.80 -0.36
N LEU A 130 0.96 7.86 -1.04
CA LEU A 130 1.87 8.68 -1.84
C LEU A 130 1.47 10.16 -1.80
N PRO A 131 2.45 11.08 -1.96
CA PRO A 131 2.18 12.50 -2.12
C PRO A 131 1.28 12.74 -3.34
N THR A 132 0.25 13.55 -3.19
CA THR A 132 -0.73 13.78 -4.28
C THR A 132 -0.12 14.49 -5.48
N GLU A 133 0.95 15.28 -5.29
CA GLU A 133 1.71 15.89 -6.39
C GLU A 133 2.44 14.88 -7.28
N HIS A 134 2.66 13.64 -6.81
CA HIS A 134 3.26 12.59 -7.62
C HIS A 134 2.26 11.88 -8.53
N ILE A 135 0.94 12.03 -8.30
CA ILE A 135 -0.07 11.20 -8.95
C ILE A 135 -0.13 11.46 -10.46
N GLU A 136 -0.24 12.71 -10.89
CA GLU A 136 -0.36 13.02 -12.33
C GLU A 136 0.83 12.52 -13.13
N PRO A 137 2.10 12.86 -12.80
CA PRO A 137 3.25 12.34 -13.54
C PRO A 137 3.42 10.83 -13.42
N LEU A 138 3.00 10.21 -12.30
CA LEU A 138 2.99 8.76 -12.13
C LEU A 138 1.99 8.11 -13.10
N LEU A 139 0.77 8.64 -13.22
CA LEU A 139 -0.23 8.11 -14.13
C LEU A 139 0.22 8.20 -15.59
N GLU A 140 0.77 9.35 -16.00
CA GLU A 140 1.33 9.54 -17.35
C GLU A 140 2.42 8.50 -17.66
N PHE A 141 3.33 8.25 -16.72
CA PHE A 141 4.37 7.23 -16.86
C PHE A 141 3.77 5.82 -16.94
N CYS A 142 2.91 5.46 -16.02
CA CYS A 142 2.35 4.12 -15.89
C CYS A 142 1.39 3.74 -17.02
N ASP A 143 0.74 4.71 -17.69
CA ASP A 143 -0.16 4.45 -18.81
C ASP A 143 0.59 3.92 -20.05
N THR A 144 1.93 4.03 -20.08
CA THR A 144 2.78 3.51 -21.16
C THR A 144 3.37 2.12 -20.87
N ASP A 145 3.04 1.51 -19.73
CA ASP A 145 3.60 0.24 -19.24
C ASP A 145 2.49 -0.81 -19.10
N ASP A 146 2.78 -2.08 -19.38
CA ASP A 146 1.82 -3.20 -19.32
C ASP A 146 2.04 -4.12 -18.11
N ASP A 147 2.97 -3.78 -17.23
CA ASP A 147 3.24 -4.56 -16.00
C ASP A 147 2.11 -4.46 -14.96
N PRO A 148 2.09 -5.33 -13.95
CA PRO A 148 1.19 -5.23 -12.80
C PRO A 148 1.25 -3.88 -12.08
N TYR A 149 0.15 -3.51 -11.42
CA TYR A 149 -0.05 -2.23 -10.73
C TYR A 149 1.13 -1.79 -9.85
N ASP A 150 1.59 -2.66 -8.95
CA ASP A 150 2.70 -2.38 -8.04
C ASP A 150 4.04 -2.21 -8.78
N THR A 151 4.25 -3.00 -9.81
CA THR A 151 5.48 -2.94 -10.64
C THR A 151 5.57 -1.62 -11.40
N ARG A 152 4.48 -1.14 -12.03
CA ARG A 152 4.43 0.16 -12.72
C ARG A 152 4.79 1.30 -11.78
N ILE A 153 4.16 1.35 -10.61
CA ILE A 153 4.45 2.36 -9.59
C ILE A 153 5.91 2.30 -9.14
N GLY A 154 6.42 1.10 -8.87
CA GLY A 154 7.82 0.89 -8.52
C GLY A 154 8.79 1.40 -9.59
N LYS A 155 8.51 1.14 -10.86
CA LYS A 155 9.32 1.61 -12.00
C LYS A 155 9.35 3.13 -12.10
N PHE A 156 8.22 3.81 -11.84
CA PHE A 156 8.17 5.27 -11.81
C PHE A 156 9.15 5.84 -10.77
N TYR A 157 9.10 5.33 -9.53
CA TYR A 157 10.01 5.79 -8.48
C TYR A 157 11.47 5.42 -8.77
N PHE A 158 11.72 4.22 -9.28
CA PHE A 158 13.06 3.81 -9.70
C PHE A 158 13.63 4.72 -10.80
N GLY A 159 12.84 5.02 -11.83
CA GLY A 159 13.25 5.91 -12.93
C GLY A 159 13.57 7.33 -12.46
N ASN A 160 12.94 7.78 -11.38
CA ASN A 160 13.22 9.06 -10.74
C ASN A 160 14.30 8.97 -9.64
N MET A 161 15.05 7.86 -9.55
CA MET A 161 16.08 7.61 -8.54
C MET A 161 15.58 7.79 -7.10
N THR A 162 14.28 7.60 -6.87
CA THR A 162 13.63 7.78 -5.58
C THR A 162 13.29 6.42 -4.98
N LYS A 163 13.65 6.19 -3.73
CA LYS A 163 13.33 4.94 -3.02
C LYS A 163 11.88 4.95 -2.54
N VAL A 164 11.27 3.79 -2.55
CA VAL A 164 10.00 3.49 -1.88
C VAL A 164 10.28 3.16 -0.43
N LEU A 165 9.43 3.63 0.47
CA LEU A 165 9.46 3.27 1.88
C LEU A 165 8.44 2.17 2.19
N TYR A 166 8.72 1.42 3.25
CA TYR A 166 7.81 0.42 3.81
C TYR A 166 7.71 0.66 5.31
N THR A 167 6.50 0.59 5.84
CA THR A 167 6.29 0.70 7.28
C THR A 167 6.82 -0.54 8.01
N ASN A 168 7.51 -0.36 9.12
CA ASN A 168 7.88 -1.42 10.03
C ASN A 168 7.52 -1.02 11.47
N PRO A 169 6.49 -1.65 12.07
CA PRO A 169 5.69 -2.76 11.54
C PRO A 169 4.76 -2.37 10.38
N SER A 170 4.22 -3.36 9.70
CA SER A 170 3.14 -3.22 8.72
C SER A 170 1.91 -2.58 9.38
N LEU A 171 1.31 -1.59 8.72
CA LEU A 171 0.02 -1.02 9.16
C LEU A 171 -1.19 -1.80 8.65
N VAL A 172 -0.98 -2.61 7.61
CA VAL A 172 -2.01 -3.38 6.92
C VAL A 172 -1.56 -4.84 6.83
N ASP A 173 -2.50 -5.77 6.98
CA ASP A 173 -2.33 -7.17 6.61
C ASP A 173 -3.08 -7.47 5.31
N HIS A 174 -2.93 -8.67 4.79
CA HIS A 174 -3.58 -9.15 3.57
C HIS A 174 -4.45 -10.36 3.90
N ASP A 175 -5.70 -10.33 3.45
CA ASP A 175 -6.63 -11.46 3.57
C ASP A 175 -6.33 -12.51 2.50
N ASP A 176 -5.46 -13.46 2.84
CA ASP A 176 -5.06 -14.55 1.94
C ASP A 176 -6.11 -15.68 1.85
N ASP A 177 -7.09 -15.70 2.77
CA ASP A 177 -8.10 -16.75 2.82
C ASP A 177 -9.21 -16.56 1.76
N ILE A 178 -9.34 -15.37 1.18
CA ILE A 178 -10.32 -15.10 0.11
C ILE A 178 -9.83 -15.47 -1.30
N GLY A 179 -8.61 -15.98 -1.44
CA GLY A 179 -8.01 -16.35 -2.72
C GLY A 179 -7.62 -15.17 -3.63
N SER A 180 -6.86 -15.46 -4.66
CA SER A 180 -6.47 -14.47 -5.67
C SER A 180 -7.50 -14.40 -6.80
N LEU A 181 -7.76 -13.19 -7.28
CA LEU A 181 -8.52 -12.97 -8.53
C LEU A 181 -7.64 -13.11 -9.78
N ILE A 182 -6.32 -13.24 -9.61
CA ILE A 182 -5.38 -13.46 -10.71
C ILE A 182 -5.30 -14.96 -10.97
N GLU A 183 -5.70 -15.38 -12.16
CA GLU A 183 -5.70 -16.78 -12.57
C GLU A 183 -4.32 -17.45 -12.38
N GLY A 184 -4.29 -18.65 -11.83
CA GLY A 184 -3.08 -19.44 -11.59
C GLY A 184 -2.16 -18.93 -10.49
N ARG A 185 -2.50 -17.85 -9.80
CA ARG A 185 -1.63 -17.29 -8.75
C ARG A 185 -1.63 -18.12 -7.47
N ASP A 186 -2.77 -18.69 -7.10
CA ASP A 186 -2.90 -19.51 -5.90
C ASP A 186 -2.26 -20.90 -6.07
N ASP A 187 -1.99 -21.32 -7.32
CA ASP A 187 -1.31 -22.58 -7.64
C ASP A 187 0.21 -22.52 -7.39
N LEU A 188 0.76 -21.34 -7.13
CA LEU A 188 2.19 -21.17 -6.89
C LEU A 188 2.53 -21.50 -5.43
N PRO A 189 3.59 -22.31 -5.18
CA PRO A 189 3.98 -22.72 -3.82
C PRO A 189 4.69 -21.57 -3.07
N GLN A 190 3.98 -20.47 -2.82
CA GLN A 190 4.56 -19.25 -2.26
C GLN A 190 4.33 -19.08 -0.74
N GLY A 191 3.56 -19.93 -0.10
CA GLY A 191 3.14 -19.76 1.29
C GLY A 191 2.08 -18.67 1.46
N LYS A 192 1.62 -18.42 2.69
CA LYS A 192 0.60 -17.40 2.98
C LYS A 192 1.15 -15.99 2.79
N ARG A 193 0.37 -15.15 2.13
CA ARG A 193 0.64 -13.72 1.88
C ARG A 193 0.12 -12.90 3.06
N VAL A 194 0.84 -12.88 4.16
CA VAL A 194 0.48 -12.14 5.38
C VAL A 194 1.56 -11.12 5.72
N ALA A 195 1.22 -10.15 6.55
CA ALA A 195 2.20 -9.20 7.09
C ALA A 195 3.24 -9.94 7.95
N ARG A 196 4.51 -9.56 7.82
CA ARG A 196 5.60 -10.11 8.64
C ARG A 196 5.49 -9.73 10.10
N ASN A 197 5.06 -8.50 10.34
CA ASN A 197 4.92 -7.91 11.65
C ASN A 197 3.79 -6.88 11.56
N MET A 198 2.58 -7.28 11.92
CA MET A 198 1.43 -6.37 11.90
C MET A 198 1.43 -5.49 13.14
N ILE A 199 1.12 -4.20 12.96
CA ILE A 199 0.98 -3.24 14.06
C ILE A 199 -0.03 -3.75 15.10
N ALA A 200 0.37 -3.79 16.36
CA ALA A 200 -0.46 -4.26 17.46
C ALA A 200 -0.69 -3.20 18.54
N ASN A 201 0.03 -2.09 18.47
CA ASN A 201 -0.04 -0.98 19.43
C ASN A 201 0.28 0.33 18.72
N ASP A 202 0.06 1.44 19.41
CA ASP A 202 0.62 2.72 19.00
C ASP A 202 2.14 2.70 19.17
N VAL A 203 2.86 3.11 18.14
CA VAL A 203 4.32 3.20 18.15
C VAL A 203 4.79 4.63 17.90
N ASP A 204 5.99 4.93 18.37
CA ASP A 204 6.67 6.19 18.08
C ASP A 204 7.48 6.03 16.79
N TRP A 205 7.02 6.71 15.74
CA TRP A 205 7.67 6.69 14.44
C TRP A 205 8.90 7.57 14.41
N THR A 206 10.00 7.02 13.94
CA THR A 206 11.29 7.72 13.80
C THR A 206 11.68 7.83 12.33
N GLY A 207 12.60 8.73 12.00
CA GLY A 207 13.17 8.83 10.67
C GLY A 207 14.22 7.75 10.33
N THR A 208 14.39 6.73 11.15
CA THR A 208 15.39 5.68 10.95
C THR A 208 15.01 4.79 9.75
N ILE A 209 15.95 4.57 8.84
CA ILE A 209 15.79 3.77 7.63
C ILE A 209 16.71 2.55 7.68
N THR A 210 16.17 1.38 7.32
CA THR A 210 16.94 0.15 7.05
C THR A 210 16.77 -0.21 5.57
N GLU A 211 17.87 -0.42 4.87
CA GLU A 211 17.86 -0.76 3.44
C GLU A 211 17.48 -2.24 3.21
N ILE A 212 16.67 -2.49 2.16
CA ILE A 212 16.31 -3.83 1.66
C ILE A 212 17.28 -4.27 0.57
#